data_ef1b64c1258dd6292b7f70f975ead366
#
_entry.id   ef1b64c1258dd6292b7f70f975ead366
#
_cell.length_a   1.000
_cell.length_b   1.000
_cell.length_c   1.000
_cell.angle_alpha   90.00
_cell.angle_beta   90.00
_cell.angle_gamma   90.00
#
_symmetry.space_group_name_H-M   'P 1'
#
loop_
_entity.id
_entity.type
_entity.pdbx_description
1 polymer ?
#
loop_
_entity_poly.entity_id
_entity_poly.type
_entity_poly.pdbx_seq_one_letter_code
_entity_poly.pdbx_strand_id
1 'polypeptide(L)'
;MKLLHNTAAALCCSLLLTAMPVLAVEYALPAANSRLVGENLEYVVPAEEAGQPLEAAAAKFQLGLTNMLEANPKADPLLLQAGEKLVVPHQLILPDAPREGIVLNVAEMRLYYYPKGKKVVEVLPIGIGQLGTDTPEDWVTSVQ
;
A
#
# COMPACT_ATOMS: atom_id res chain seq x y z
N MET A 1 32.06 -58.86 11.74
CA MET A 1 32.52 -57.51 11.48
C MET A 1 31.43 -56.84 10.62
N LYS A 2 30.51 -56.10 11.26
CA LYS A 2 29.35 -55.44 10.61
C LYS A 2 29.65 -53.94 10.51
N LEU A 3 29.77 -53.45 9.28
CA LEU A 3 29.87 -52.05 8.98
C LEU A 3 28.48 -51.40 9.14
N LEU A 4 28.38 -50.45 10.07
CA LEU A 4 27.22 -49.54 10.18
C LEU A 4 27.38 -48.39 9.18
N HIS A 5 26.50 -48.33 8.21
CA HIS A 5 26.38 -47.18 7.32
C HIS A 5 25.53 -46.14 8.02
N ASN A 6 26.13 -45.05 8.37
CA ASN A 6 25.47 -43.87 8.98
C ASN A 6 25.04 -42.93 7.83
N THR A 7 23.77 -43.01 7.41
CA THR A 7 23.20 -42.10 6.43
C THR A 7 22.68 -40.87 7.17
N ALA A 8 23.47 -39.80 7.16
CA ALA A 8 23.04 -38.48 7.61
C ALA A 8 22.06 -37.89 6.55
N ALA A 9 20.77 -37.92 6.86
CA ALA A 9 19.77 -37.23 6.07
C ALA A 9 19.90 -35.72 6.35
N ALA A 10 20.46 -35.00 5.38
CA ALA A 10 20.47 -33.54 5.40
C ALA A 10 19.05 -33.02 5.11
N LEU A 11 18.36 -32.55 6.14
CA LEU A 11 17.07 -31.89 6.04
C LEU A 11 17.30 -30.46 5.50
N CYS A 12 17.16 -30.31 4.18
CA CYS A 12 17.23 -29.02 3.51
C CYS A 12 15.90 -28.28 3.78
N CYS A 13 15.89 -27.42 4.82
CA CYS A 13 14.77 -26.57 5.14
C CYS A 13 14.74 -25.43 4.12
N SER A 14 14.05 -25.61 3.00
CA SER A 14 13.77 -24.54 2.02
C SER A 14 12.76 -23.59 2.63
N LEU A 15 13.26 -22.45 3.13
CA LEU A 15 12.43 -21.30 3.51
C LEU A 15 11.78 -20.75 2.24
N LEU A 16 10.53 -21.15 2.00
CA LEU A 16 9.69 -20.52 0.99
C LEU A 16 9.34 -19.10 1.51
N LEU A 17 10.11 -18.11 1.06
CA LEU A 17 9.73 -16.70 1.18
C LEU A 17 8.49 -16.51 0.29
N THR A 18 7.31 -16.63 0.86
CA THR A 18 6.07 -16.21 0.20
C THR A 18 6.07 -14.69 0.14
N ALA A 19 6.50 -14.13 -0.99
CA ALA A 19 6.27 -12.72 -1.28
C ALA A 19 4.75 -12.51 -1.29
N MET A 20 4.24 -11.77 -0.31
CA MET A 20 2.84 -11.34 -0.34
C MET A 20 2.68 -10.38 -1.53
N PRO A 21 1.75 -10.66 -2.46
CA PRO A 21 1.50 -9.71 -3.54
C PRO A 21 1.00 -8.40 -2.92
N VAL A 22 1.68 -7.31 -3.21
CA VAL A 22 1.15 -5.96 -2.96
C VAL A 22 0.01 -5.78 -3.95
N LEU A 23 -1.22 -5.88 -3.47
CA LEU A 23 -2.41 -5.67 -4.30
C LEU A 23 -2.65 -4.16 -4.39
N ALA A 24 -2.57 -3.62 -5.59
CA ALA A 24 -2.99 -2.25 -5.87
C ALA A 24 -4.51 -2.14 -5.76
N VAL A 25 -5.02 -1.01 -5.29
CA VAL A 25 -6.46 -0.74 -5.34
C VAL A 25 -6.82 -0.33 -6.76
N GLU A 26 -7.70 -1.10 -7.41
CA GLU A 26 -8.15 -0.83 -8.78
C GLU A 26 -9.44 -0.02 -8.78
N TYR A 27 -9.46 1.06 -9.57
CA TYR A 27 -10.63 1.90 -9.77
C TYR A 27 -11.00 1.95 -11.25
N ALA A 28 -12.29 1.87 -11.55
CA ALA A 28 -12.80 2.14 -12.90
C ALA A 28 -12.55 3.62 -13.26
N LEU A 29 -12.02 3.86 -14.46
CA LEU A 29 -11.84 5.24 -14.92
C LEU A 29 -13.20 5.90 -15.12
N PRO A 30 -13.42 7.11 -14.56
CA PRO A 30 -14.64 7.86 -14.75
C PRO A 30 -14.69 8.45 -16.16
N ALA A 31 -15.84 9.03 -16.52
CA ALA A 31 -15.98 9.78 -17.76
C ALA A 31 -14.85 10.83 -17.91
N ALA A 32 -14.52 11.20 -19.14
CA ALA A 32 -13.35 12.05 -19.44
C ALA A 32 -13.34 13.40 -18.71
N ASN A 33 -14.51 13.93 -18.37
CA ASN A 33 -14.70 15.19 -17.65
C ASN A 33 -14.73 15.04 -16.14
N SER A 34 -14.60 13.84 -15.60
CA SER A 34 -14.54 13.57 -14.15
C SER A 34 -13.18 13.03 -13.75
N ARG A 35 -12.73 13.40 -12.56
CA ARG A 35 -11.53 12.87 -11.94
C ARG A 35 -11.80 12.15 -10.61
N LEU A 36 -13.07 12.17 -10.15
CA LEU A 36 -13.44 11.52 -8.89
C LEU A 36 -13.64 10.03 -9.11
N VAL A 37 -12.95 9.22 -8.31
CA VAL A 37 -13.05 7.76 -8.31
C VAL A 37 -13.16 7.22 -6.90
N GLY A 38 -13.71 6.01 -6.76
CA GLY A 38 -13.90 5.33 -5.48
C GLY A 38 -14.93 5.97 -4.57
N GLU A 39 -15.12 5.37 -3.42
CA GLU A 39 -16.01 5.82 -2.35
C GLU A 39 -15.34 5.57 -1.01
N ASN A 40 -15.56 6.47 -0.06
CA ASN A 40 -15.09 6.26 1.31
C ASN A 40 -15.90 5.15 1.96
N LEU A 41 -15.23 4.30 2.74
CA LEU A 41 -15.87 3.23 3.48
C LEU A 41 -15.88 3.57 4.98
N GLU A 42 -16.90 3.13 5.70
CA GLU A 42 -16.88 3.10 7.15
C GLU A 42 -16.37 1.74 7.60
N TYR A 43 -15.35 1.72 8.41
CA TYR A 43 -14.80 0.51 9.02
C TYR A 43 -14.96 0.55 10.53
N VAL A 44 -15.61 -0.48 11.08
CA VAL A 44 -15.73 -0.65 12.52
C VAL A 44 -14.64 -1.61 12.97
N VAL A 45 -13.76 -1.14 13.86
CA VAL A 45 -12.65 -1.94 14.39
C VAL A 45 -13.19 -3.14 15.15
N PRO A 46 -12.92 -4.38 14.70
CA PRO A 46 -13.39 -5.56 15.41
C PRO A 46 -12.58 -5.80 16.69
N ALA A 47 -13.13 -6.58 17.62
CA ALA A 47 -12.50 -6.79 18.92
C ALA A 47 -11.10 -7.42 18.84
N GLU A 48 -10.87 -8.28 17.86
CA GLU A 48 -9.59 -8.95 17.61
C GLU A 48 -8.50 -8.01 17.06
N GLU A 49 -8.88 -6.85 16.54
CA GLU A 49 -7.95 -5.83 16.05
C GLU A 49 -7.77 -4.68 17.05
N ALA A 50 -8.47 -4.72 18.17
CA ALA A 50 -8.29 -3.75 19.24
C ALA A 50 -6.84 -3.79 19.78
N GLY A 51 -6.30 -2.63 20.08
CA GLY A 51 -4.91 -2.49 20.54
C GLY A 51 -3.87 -2.46 19.43
N GLN A 52 -4.25 -2.62 18.17
CA GLN A 52 -3.35 -2.44 17.03
C GLN A 52 -3.21 -0.96 16.67
N PRO A 53 -2.09 -0.55 16.06
CA PRO A 53 -1.93 0.81 15.55
C PRO A 53 -2.76 1.04 14.29
N LEU A 54 -3.09 2.30 14.01
CA LEU A 54 -3.82 2.72 12.79
C LEU A 54 -3.08 2.30 11.50
N GLU A 55 -1.76 2.14 11.56
CA GLU A 55 -0.94 1.63 10.46
C GLU A 55 -1.37 0.23 10.02
N ALA A 56 -1.77 -0.64 10.95
CA ALA A 56 -2.27 -1.97 10.62
C ALA A 56 -3.57 -1.90 9.82
N ALA A 57 -4.48 -0.98 10.17
CA ALA A 57 -5.69 -0.72 9.40
C ALA A 57 -5.34 -0.11 8.02
N ALA A 58 -4.40 0.82 7.95
CA ALA A 58 -3.94 1.41 6.68
C ALA A 58 -3.40 0.31 5.74
N ALA A 59 -2.54 -0.57 6.24
CA ALA A 59 -1.99 -1.69 5.47
C ALA A 59 -3.08 -2.66 4.98
N LYS A 60 -4.07 -2.98 5.84
CA LYS A 60 -5.22 -3.83 5.50
C LYS A 60 -6.00 -3.30 4.29
N PHE A 61 -6.19 -1.99 4.23
CA PHE A 61 -6.92 -1.30 3.15
C PHE A 61 -6.02 -0.77 2.04
N GLN A 62 -4.71 -1.10 2.07
CA GLN A 62 -3.71 -0.69 1.08
C GLN A 62 -3.63 0.84 0.91
N LEU A 63 -3.72 1.54 2.03
CA LEU A 63 -3.62 2.99 2.12
C LEU A 63 -2.33 3.41 2.81
N GLY A 64 -1.85 4.60 2.48
CA GLY A 64 -0.79 5.24 3.25
C GLY A 64 -1.28 5.66 4.64
N LEU A 65 -0.41 5.53 5.65
CA LEU A 65 -0.74 5.94 7.04
C LEU A 65 -1.19 7.40 7.10
N THR A 66 -0.54 8.30 6.35
CA THR A 66 -0.90 9.73 6.30
C THR A 66 -2.34 9.93 5.88
N ASN A 67 -2.80 9.22 4.84
CA ASN A 67 -4.18 9.33 4.37
C ASN A 67 -5.19 8.85 5.43
N MET A 68 -4.84 7.78 6.16
CA MET A 68 -5.68 7.28 7.25
C MET A 68 -5.73 8.25 8.43
N LEU A 69 -4.61 8.89 8.79
CA LEU A 69 -4.54 9.90 9.85
C LEU A 69 -5.38 11.13 9.50
N GLU A 70 -5.28 11.63 8.29
CA GLU A 70 -6.05 12.79 7.81
C GLU A 70 -7.56 12.52 7.80
N ALA A 71 -7.96 11.30 7.42
CA ALA A 71 -9.37 10.90 7.41
C ALA A 71 -9.93 10.64 8.83
N ASN A 72 -9.06 10.36 9.80
CA ASN A 72 -9.43 9.97 11.17
C ASN A 72 -8.69 10.80 12.24
N PRO A 73 -8.86 12.12 12.27
CA PRO A 73 -8.07 13.00 13.15
C PRO A 73 -8.37 12.82 14.66
N LYS A 74 -9.39 12.06 15.01
CA LYS A 74 -9.77 11.74 16.38
C LYS A 74 -9.33 10.36 16.85
N ALA A 75 -8.90 9.49 15.94
CA ALA A 75 -8.44 8.16 16.28
C ALA A 75 -7.05 8.23 16.94
N ASP A 76 -6.82 7.36 17.93
CA ASP A 76 -5.46 7.19 18.47
C ASP A 76 -4.62 6.42 17.43
N PRO A 77 -3.54 7.02 16.90
CA PRO A 77 -2.74 6.35 15.88
C PRO A 77 -2.00 5.12 16.38
N LEU A 78 -1.83 4.98 17.69
CA LEU A 78 -1.07 3.89 18.30
C LEU A 78 -1.95 2.77 18.85
N LEU A 79 -3.23 3.06 19.16
CA LEU A 79 -4.07 2.14 19.91
C LEU A 79 -5.55 2.24 19.51
N LEU A 80 -5.94 1.49 18.47
CA LEU A 80 -7.34 1.41 18.04
C LEU A 80 -8.22 0.72 19.09
N GLN A 81 -9.44 1.22 19.25
CA GLN A 81 -10.40 0.67 20.19
C GLN A 81 -11.42 -0.25 19.48
N ALA A 82 -11.83 -1.34 20.16
CA ALA A 82 -12.92 -2.18 19.64
C ALA A 82 -14.20 -1.37 19.47
N GLY A 83 -14.87 -1.51 18.32
CA GLY A 83 -16.07 -0.77 17.98
C GLY A 83 -15.84 0.66 17.51
N GLU A 84 -14.59 1.13 17.45
CA GLU A 84 -14.25 2.44 16.89
C GLU A 84 -14.59 2.47 15.41
N LYS A 85 -15.16 3.59 14.96
CA LYS A 85 -15.51 3.80 13.55
C LYS A 85 -14.42 4.61 12.86
N LEU A 86 -13.81 4.02 11.85
CA LEU A 86 -12.82 4.65 11.02
C LEU A 86 -13.39 4.94 9.63
N VAL A 87 -13.01 6.07 9.06
CA VAL A 87 -13.22 6.39 7.65
C VAL A 87 -12.03 5.83 6.87
N VAL A 88 -12.31 4.96 5.91
CA VAL A 88 -11.31 4.43 4.98
C VAL A 88 -11.38 5.24 3.69
N PRO A 89 -10.40 6.11 3.41
CA PRO A 89 -10.47 7.12 2.34
C PRO A 89 -10.12 6.51 0.97
N HIS A 90 -11.03 5.70 0.43
CA HIS A 90 -10.92 5.16 -0.93
C HIS A 90 -11.46 6.10 -2.01
N GLN A 91 -12.12 7.19 -1.65
CA GLN A 91 -12.50 8.22 -2.61
C GLN A 91 -11.31 9.14 -2.86
N LEU A 92 -10.95 9.31 -4.13
CA LEU A 92 -9.81 10.14 -4.50
C LEU A 92 -10.06 10.89 -5.81
N ILE A 93 -9.28 11.95 -6.03
CA ILE A 93 -9.30 12.74 -7.25
C ILE A 93 -8.07 12.36 -8.07
N LEU A 94 -8.29 11.85 -9.26
CA LEU A 94 -7.18 11.52 -10.17
C LEU A 94 -6.37 12.77 -10.50
N PRO A 95 -5.03 12.65 -10.63
CA PRO A 95 -4.17 13.76 -11.02
C PRO A 95 -4.55 14.34 -12.38
N ASP A 96 -4.28 15.62 -12.57
CA ASP A 96 -4.48 16.31 -13.85
C ASP A 96 -3.31 16.02 -14.79
N ALA A 97 -3.28 14.80 -15.29
CA ALA A 97 -2.22 14.26 -16.13
C ALA A 97 -2.81 13.30 -17.17
N PRO A 98 -2.09 12.98 -18.23
CA PRO A 98 -2.49 11.93 -19.17
C PRO A 98 -2.77 10.61 -18.44
N ARG A 99 -3.89 9.96 -18.77
CA ARG A 99 -4.31 8.69 -18.15
C ARG A 99 -3.64 7.51 -18.85
N GLU A 100 -2.31 7.51 -18.84
CA GLU A 100 -1.49 6.46 -19.46
C GLU A 100 -0.18 6.26 -18.70
N GLY A 101 0.32 5.03 -18.67
CA GLY A 101 1.57 4.69 -17.99
C GLY A 101 1.51 4.89 -16.49
N ILE A 102 2.54 5.50 -15.90
CA ILE A 102 2.68 5.72 -14.47
C ILE A 102 2.71 7.22 -14.16
N VAL A 103 1.91 7.65 -13.20
CA VAL A 103 1.90 9.01 -12.66
C VAL A 103 2.23 8.94 -11.17
N LEU A 104 3.26 9.67 -10.73
CA LEU A 104 3.62 9.78 -9.32
C LEU A 104 3.08 11.10 -8.76
N ASN A 105 2.24 11.03 -7.75
CA ASN A 105 1.80 12.18 -6.98
C ASN A 105 2.49 12.15 -5.61
N VAL A 106 3.62 12.83 -5.52
CA VAL A 106 4.43 12.88 -4.29
C VAL A 106 3.69 13.61 -3.16
N ALA A 107 2.89 14.62 -3.47
CA ALA A 107 2.12 15.36 -2.47
C ALA A 107 1.07 14.50 -1.77
N GLU A 108 0.49 13.53 -2.49
CA GLU A 108 -0.48 12.59 -1.96
C GLU A 108 0.15 11.24 -1.55
N MET A 109 1.44 11.07 -1.77
CA MET A 109 2.18 9.81 -1.54
C MET A 109 1.53 8.63 -2.27
N ARG A 110 1.17 8.83 -3.56
CA ARG A 110 0.48 7.85 -4.40
C ARG A 110 1.12 7.68 -5.76
N LEU A 111 1.12 6.44 -6.24
CA LEU A 111 1.41 6.06 -7.61
C LEU A 111 0.10 5.66 -8.29
N TYR A 112 -0.14 6.19 -9.47
CA TYR A 112 -1.27 5.85 -10.34
C TYR A 112 -0.72 5.12 -11.56
N TYR A 113 -1.14 3.89 -11.77
CA TYR A 113 -0.79 3.12 -12.94
C TYR A 113 -2.01 2.94 -13.84
N TYR A 114 -1.88 3.33 -15.08
CA TYR A 114 -2.91 3.21 -16.13
C TYR A 114 -2.52 2.10 -17.09
N PRO A 115 -3.01 0.86 -16.92
CA PRO A 115 -2.68 -0.26 -17.79
C PRO A 115 -3.16 -0.01 -19.22
N LYS A 116 -2.28 -0.25 -20.21
CA LYS A 116 -2.59 -0.07 -21.61
C LYS A 116 -3.79 -0.92 -22.04
N GLY A 117 -4.80 -0.28 -22.67
CA GLY A 117 -5.99 -0.96 -23.18
C GLY A 117 -7.04 -1.30 -22.13
N LYS A 118 -6.83 -0.97 -20.87
CA LYS A 118 -7.84 -1.10 -19.81
C LYS A 118 -8.46 0.24 -19.44
N LYS A 119 -9.70 0.22 -18.97
CA LYS A 119 -10.40 1.42 -18.47
C LYS A 119 -10.38 1.46 -16.94
N VAL A 120 -9.19 1.28 -16.38
CA VAL A 120 -8.97 1.26 -14.94
C VAL A 120 -7.70 2.05 -14.60
N VAL A 121 -7.60 2.46 -13.36
CA VAL A 121 -6.37 2.94 -12.74
C VAL A 121 -6.09 2.11 -11.49
N GLU A 122 -4.86 1.67 -11.36
CA GLU A 122 -4.36 0.99 -10.17
C GLU A 122 -3.63 2.02 -9.31
N VAL A 123 -4.00 2.12 -8.04
CA VAL A 123 -3.44 3.09 -7.11
C VAL A 123 -2.70 2.37 -6.00
N LEU A 124 -1.45 2.79 -5.78
CA LEU A 124 -0.58 2.24 -4.75
C LEU A 124 -0.09 3.37 -3.84
N PRO A 125 0.03 3.13 -2.54
CA PRO A 125 0.79 4.03 -1.67
C PRO A 125 2.27 3.95 -2.03
N ILE A 126 2.97 5.09 -1.93
CA ILE A 126 4.42 5.16 -2.11
C ILE A 126 5.07 5.79 -0.89
N GLY A 127 6.34 5.44 -0.68
CA GLY A 127 7.24 6.15 0.22
C GLY A 127 8.27 6.92 -0.61
N ILE A 128 8.66 8.08 -0.13
CA ILE A 128 9.80 8.83 -0.65
C ILE A 128 10.93 8.74 0.35
N GLY A 129 12.16 8.58 -0.15
CA GLY A 129 13.35 8.65 0.68
C GLY A 129 13.55 10.05 1.26
N GLN A 130 14.35 10.16 2.31
CA GLN A 130 14.72 11.45 2.88
C GLN A 130 15.56 12.24 1.87
N LEU A 131 15.18 13.47 1.61
CA LEU A 131 15.96 14.35 0.75
C LEU A 131 17.35 14.60 1.36
N GLY A 132 18.37 14.09 0.70
CA GLY A 132 19.61 14.84 0.56
C GLY A 132 20.76 14.55 1.46
N THR A 133 21.09 13.35 1.99
CA THR A 133 22.43 13.19 2.55
C THR A 133 23.14 11.87 2.24
N ASP A 134 22.41 10.82 1.94
CA ASP A 134 23.02 9.48 1.82
C ASP A 134 22.62 8.71 0.56
N THR A 135 22.02 9.39 -0.43
CA THR A 135 21.75 8.75 -1.72
C THR A 135 23.05 8.80 -2.54
N PRO A 136 23.63 7.67 -2.94
CA PRO A 136 24.77 7.65 -3.84
C PRO A 136 24.46 8.48 -5.09
N GLU A 137 25.45 9.26 -5.60
CA GLU A 137 25.27 10.15 -6.75
C GLU A 137 24.71 9.43 -8.00
N ASP A 138 24.98 8.13 -8.10
CA ASP A 138 24.52 7.24 -9.18
C ASP A 138 23.03 6.94 -9.13
N TRP A 139 22.32 7.28 -8.03
CA TRP A 139 20.89 7.01 -7.83
C TRP A 139 20.02 8.25 -8.01
N VAL A 140 20.61 9.35 -8.43
CA VAL A 140 19.86 10.55 -8.78
C VAL A 140 19.11 10.30 -10.08
N THR A 141 17.84 9.93 -9.99
CA THR A 141 16.93 9.91 -11.14
C THR A 141 16.79 11.35 -11.64
N SER A 142 17.30 11.63 -12.83
CA SER A 142 17.01 12.88 -13.52
C SER A 142 15.52 12.94 -13.82
N VAL A 143 14.81 13.87 -13.19
CA VAL A 143 13.44 14.21 -13.57
C VAL A 143 13.52 14.95 -14.89
N GLN A 144 13.06 14.31 -15.96
CA GLN A 144 12.84 14.96 -17.26
C GLN A 144 11.41 15.49 -17.36
#